data_611e74289bc3daa3b0334fcd33c7be58
#
_entry.id   611e74289bc3daa3b0334fcd33c7be58
#
_cell.length_a   1.000
_cell.length_b   1.000
_cell.length_c   1.000
_cell.angle_alpha   90.00
_cell.angle_beta   90.00
_cell.angle_gamma   90.00
#
_symmetry.space_group_name_H-M   'P 1'
#
loop_
_entity.id
_entity.type
_entity.pdbx_description
1 polymer ?
#
loop_
_entity_poly.entity_id
_entity_poly.type
_entity_poly.pdbx_seq_one_letter_code
_entity_poly.pdbx_strand_id
1 'polypeptide(L)'
;TMDNGWSKGSGAGNEQIHANDMFCLNGDFHLYWSVNYWGKDKHAVHIVHAQSKNVLGPYIEPDKKTWMDNRIDPKVFKDDDGQLYMYMVRFTDGNTIWGRKMKNPAEFAGEPVCLFASLPDTWETMDNRVAEGPWVMKYRDRYYLMYNANHTSTEWGNYQLGVAEADSPLSFQNGNKYSYPVVNSNQILLEENYVDLLRYGITYEPLFDYTENNPGVGWMLPVYQASDWKKGECGFSSKEIKGSTTRHLGTWWTSPSLWLRKSFFVGKQVGNLALRVAHDGDTKIY
;
A
#
# COMPACT_ATOMS: atom_id res chain seq x y z
N THR A 1 22.21 -22.77 -6.50
CA THR A 1 20.82 -23.21 -6.28
C THR A 1 20.68 -23.60 -4.81
N MET A 2 19.85 -22.90 -4.08
CA MET A 2 19.54 -23.27 -2.70
C MET A 2 18.65 -24.50 -2.70
N ASP A 3 19.13 -25.58 -2.13
CA ASP A 3 18.29 -26.72 -1.80
C ASP A 3 17.85 -26.55 -0.35
N ASN A 4 16.72 -25.90 -0.14
CA ASN A 4 16.22 -25.61 1.19
C ASN A 4 15.43 -26.77 1.83
N GLY A 5 15.33 -27.90 1.15
CA GLY A 5 14.58 -29.05 1.66
C GLY A 5 13.07 -28.84 1.81
N TRP A 6 12.61 -27.59 1.78
CA TRP A 6 11.21 -27.21 1.92
C TRP A 6 10.52 -27.09 0.57
N SER A 7 11.24 -26.62 -0.44
CA SER A 7 10.73 -26.50 -1.80
C SER A 7 10.52 -27.83 -2.51
N LYS A 8 11.10 -28.91 -2.01
CA LYS A 8 11.02 -30.25 -2.63
C LYS A 8 9.93 -31.16 -2.10
N GLY A 9 9.09 -30.70 -1.22
CA GLY A 9 8.17 -31.61 -0.50
C GLY A 9 6.70 -31.43 -0.79
N SER A 10 6.33 -30.44 -1.57
CA SER A 10 4.92 -30.07 -1.67
C SER A 10 4.05 -31.00 -2.53
N GLY A 11 4.66 -31.87 -3.33
CA GLY A 11 3.94 -32.86 -4.15
C GLY A 11 2.91 -32.28 -5.15
N ALA A 12 2.69 -30.98 -5.12
CA ALA A 12 1.67 -30.27 -5.88
C ALA A 12 2.23 -29.31 -6.93
N GLY A 13 3.53 -29.31 -7.16
CA GLY A 13 4.17 -28.43 -8.14
C GLY A 13 4.16 -26.94 -7.79
N ASN A 14 3.81 -26.59 -6.55
CA ASN A 14 3.71 -25.19 -6.07
C ASN A 14 4.86 -24.87 -5.11
N GLU A 15 6.05 -25.18 -5.49
CA GLU A 15 7.27 -24.81 -4.78
C GLU A 15 7.53 -23.30 -4.98
N GLN A 16 6.62 -22.45 -4.49
CA GLN A 16 6.74 -21.02 -4.64
C GLN A 16 7.67 -20.45 -3.59
N ILE A 17 8.75 -19.86 -4.07
CA ILE A 17 9.63 -19.01 -3.29
C ILE A 17 9.28 -17.58 -3.65
N HIS A 18 8.90 -16.78 -2.67
CA HIS A 18 8.46 -15.40 -2.90
C HIS A 18 8.79 -14.48 -1.73
N ALA A 19 8.61 -13.18 -1.94
CA ALA A 19 8.75 -12.15 -0.92
C ALA A 19 10.06 -12.27 -0.12
N ASN A 20 11.17 -12.12 -0.80
CA ASN A 20 12.49 -12.20 -0.19
C ASN A 20 12.96 -10.84 0.36
N ASP A 21 13.78 -10.90 1.42
CA ASP A 21 14.57 -9.80 1.92
C ASP A 21 16.03 -10.22 2.10
N MET A 22 16.94 -9.30 1.79
CA MET A 22 18.37 -9.48 2.03
C MET A 22 18.86 -8.41 2.99
N PHE A 23 19.47 -8.85 4.08
CA PHE A 23 19.98 -8.00 5.13
C PHE A 23 21.47 -8.25 5.35
N CYS A 24 22.27 -7.20 5.45
CA CYS A 24 23.71 -7.30 5.74
C CYS A 24 23.99 -6.86 7.17
N LEU A 25 24.68 -7.71 7.93
CA LEU A 25 25.10 -7.43 9.29
C LEU A 25 26.54 -7.88 9.50
N ASN A 26 27.44 -6.94 9.87
CA ASN A 26 28.84 -7.21 10.18
C ASN A 26 29.61 -7.99 9.09
N GLY A 27 29.24 -7.79 7.82
CA GLY A 27 29.84 -8.46 6.67
C GLY A 27 29.26 -9.83 6.33
N ASP A 28 28.24 -10.26 7.06
CA ASP A 28 27.44 -11.43 6.74
C ASP A 28 26.14 -11.00 6.03
N PHE A 29 25.80 -11.73 4.97
CA PHE A 29 24.56 -11.55 4.22
C PHE A 29 23.54 -12.57 4.68
N HIS A 30 22.40 -12.10 5.10
CA HIS A 30 21.26 -12.91 5.55
C HIS A 30 20.14 -12.78 4.52
N LEU A 31 19.71 -13.89 3.96
CA LEU A 31 18.61 -13.96 3.01
C LEU A 31 17.41 -14.62 3.71
N TYR A 32 16.29 -13.97 3.63
CA TYR A 32 15.00 -14.46 4.09
C TYR A 32 14.06 -14.58 2.92
N TRP A 33 13.19 -15.57 2.92
CA TRP A 33 12.16 -15.72 1.90
C TRP A 33 10.98 -16.53 2.43
N SER A 34 9.86 -16.38 1.73
CA SER A 34 8.65 -17.13 2.01
C SER A 34 8.60 -18.39 1.15
N VAL A 35 8.21 -19.49 1.75
CA VAL A 35 8.03 -20.78 1.09
C VAL A 35 6.61 -21.28 1.33
N ASN A 36 5.91 -21.63 0.26
CA ASN A 36 4.65 -22.33 0.36
C ASN A 36 4.94 -23.83 0.54
N TYR A 37 4.62 -24.34 1.72
CA TYR A 37 4.71 -25.76 2.01
C TYR A 37 3.30 -26.36 2.09
N TRP A 38 3.02 -27.24 1.13
CA TRP A 38 1.71 -27.89 1.00
C TRP A 38 1.75 -29.35 1.51
N GLY A 39 2.54 -29.63 2.51
CA GLY A 39 2.66 -30.94 3.12
C GLY A 39 1.36 -31.41 3.81
N LYS A 40 1.49 -32.25 4.83
CA LYS A 40 0.33 -32.78 5.59
C LYS A 40 -0.51 -31.67 6.23
N ASP A 41 0.12 -30.55 6.60
CA ASP A 41 -0.53 -29.34 7.10
C ASP A 41 -0.80 -28.39 5.93
N LYS A 42 -1.88 -28.63 5.23
CA LYS A 42 -2.30 -27.84 4.06
C LYS A 42 -2.31 -26.35 4.39
N HIS A 43 -1.73 -25.55 3.50
CA HIS A 43 -1.68 -24.09 3.55
C HIS A 43 -0.68 -23.47 4.54
N ALA A 44 0.36 -24.18 4.90
CA ALA A 44 1.43 -23.58 5.68
C ALA A 44 2.37 -22.78 4.77
N VAL A 45 2.52 -21.50 5.08
CA VAL A 45 3.55 -20.63 4.49
C VAL A 45 4.57 -20.35 5.58
N HIS A 46 5.85 -20.40 5.24
CA HIS A 46 6.91 -20.29 6.22
C HIS A 46 7.98 -19.31 5.76
N ILE A 47 8.54 -18.57 6.71
CA ILE A 47 9.77 -17.81 6.52
C ILE A 47 10.95 -18.71 6.82
N VAL A 48 11.89 -18.78 5.89
CA VAL A 48 13.15 -19.48 6.02
C VAL A 48 14.31 -18.50 5.90
N HIS A 49 15.49 -18.91 6.39
CA HIS A 49 16.67 -18.08 6.47
C HIS A 49 17.91 -18.83 6.00
N ALA A 50 18.75 -18.16 5.25
CA ALA A 50 20.09 -18.63 4.89
C ALA A 50 21.11 -17.49 5.01
N GLN A 51 22.38 -17.84 5.14
CA GLN A 51 23.47 -16.86 5.28
C GLN A 51 24.63 -17.15 4.33
N SER A 52 25.37 -16.11 3.99
CA SER A 52 26.57 -16.17 3.19
C SER A 52 27.57 -15.08 3.57
N LYS A 53 28.85 -15.35 3.35
CA LYS A 53 29.91 -14.32 3.40
C LYS A 53 30.02 -13.52 2.10
N ASN A 54 29.33 -13.92 1.06
CA ASN A 54 29.35 -13.26 -0.24
C ASN A 54 27.91 -12.95 -0.68
N VAL A 55 27.68 -11.72 -1.15
CA VAL A 55 26.37 -11.27 -1.61
C VAL A 55 25.78 -12.16 -2.72
N LEU A 56 26.62 -12.74 -3.56
CA LEU A 56 26.19 -13.67 -4.60
C LEU A 56 26.07 -15.13 -4.14
N GLY A 57 26.31 -15.39 -2.85
CA GLY A 57 26.26 -16.74 -2.28
C GLY A 57 27.54 -17.56 -2.47
N PRO A 58 27.49 -18.89 -2.26
CA PRO A 58 26.28 -19.65 -1.95
C PRO A 58 25.70 -19.30 -0.58
N TYR A 59 24.39 -19.28 -0.49
CA TYR A 59 23.67 -19.11 0.78
C TYR A 59 23.43 -20.49 1.39
N ILE A 60 23.73 -20.61 2.67
CA ILE A 60 23.63 -21.88 3.42
C ILE A 60 22.54 -21.71 4.46
N GLU A 61 21.57 -22.59 4.43
CA GLU A 61 20.58 -22.74 5.49
C GLU A 61 21.20 -23.51 6.65
N PRO A 62 21.17 -22.95 7.87
CA PRO A 62 21.72 -23.62 9.05
C PRO A 62 21.01 -24.94 9.36
N ASP A 63 19.72 -24.98 9.17
CA ASP A 63 18.88 -26.17 9.31
C ASP A 63 17.79 -26.20 8.22
N LYS A 64 17.87 -27.21 7.36
CA LYS A 64 16.92 -27.38 6.24
C LYS A 64 15.54 -27.91 6.65
N LYS A 65 15.30 -28.15 7.91
CA LYS A 65 14.05 -28.71 8.42
C LYS A 65 13.30 -27.79 9.34
N THR A 66 13.89 -26.66 9.67
CA THR A 66 13.29 -25.64 10.52
C THR A 66 12.96 -24.39 9.72
N TRP A 67 11.91 -23.73 10.11
CA TRP A 67 11.52 -22.38 9.64
C TRP A 67 11.57 -21.41 10.79
N MET A 68 11.70 -20.13 10.48
CA MET A 68 11.74 -19.09 11.49
C MET A 68 10.34 -18.75 12.01
N ASP A 69 9.37 -18.64 11.11
CA ASP A 69 8.00 -18.24 11.43
C ASP A 69 7.01 -18.79 10.40
N ASN A 70 5.74 -18.92 10.77
CA ASN A 70 4.64 -19.36 9.91
C ASN A 70 3.93 -18.18 9.24
N ARG A 71 4.67 -17.16 8.86
CA ARG A 71 4.23 -15.94 8.17
C ARG A 71 4.95 -15.82 6.85
N ILE A 72 4.66 -14.75 6.12
CA ILE A 72 5.29 -14.40 4.84
C ILE A 72 5.84 -12.97 4.89
N ASP A 73 6.42 -12.53 3.78
CA ASP A 73 6.91 -11.18 3.54
C ASP A 73 7.89 -10.70 4.62
N PRO A 74 8.97 -11.47 4.90
CA PRO A 74 9.93 -11.07 5.90
C PRO A 74 10.65 -9.79 5.51
N LYS A 75 10.75 -8.85 6.43
CA LYS A 75 11.56 -7.64 6.29
C LYS A 75 12.29 -7.34 7.57
N VAL A 76 13.63 -7.35 7.52
CA VAL A 76 14.45 -7.02 8.68
C VAL A 76 14.73 -5.52 8.73
N PHE A 77 14.54 -4.94 9.88
CA PHE A 77 14.92 -3.58 10.23
C PHE A 77 15.90 -3.58 11.40
N LYS A 78 16.95 -2.81 11.29
CA LYS A 78 17.92 -2.55 12.37
C LYS A 78 17.73 -1.12 12.87
N ASP A 79 17.43 -0.99 14.16
CA ASP A 79 17.32 0.30 14.79
C ASP A 79 18.70 0.89 15.12
N ASP A 80 18.76 2.17 15.49
CA ASP A 80 19.98 2.92 15.79
C ASP A 80 20.73 2.35 17.00
N ASP A 81 20.02 1.75 17.96
CA ASP A 81 20.60 1.05 19.11
C ASP A 81 21.16 -0.34 18.76
N GLY A 82 21.04 -0.75 17.51
CA GLY A 82 21.49 -2.06 17.02
C GLY A 82 20.47 -3.18 17.17
N GLN A 83 19.32 -2.92 17.79
CA GLN A 83 18.25 -3.92 17.93
C GLN A 83 17.63 -4.26 16.58
N LEU A 84 17.47 -5.55 16.32
CA LEU A 84 16.84 -6.05 15.11
C LEU A 84 15.35 -6.35 15.34
N TYR A 85 14.57 -6.08 14.32
CA TYR A 85 13.14 -6.41 14.24
C TYR A 85 12.86 -7.05 12.89
N MET A 86 11.94 -8.02 12.87
CA MET A 86 11.40 -8.55 11.63
C MET A 86 9.93 -8.19 11.53
N TYR A 87 9.54 -7.63 10.39
CA TYR A 87 8.15 -7.41 10.03
C TYR A 87 7.70 -8.50 9.07
N MET A 88 6.46 -8.91 9.17
CA MET A 88 5.93 -10.11 8.50
C MET A 88 4.44 -9.96 8.26
N VAL A 89 3.91 -10.80 7.39
CA VAL A 89 2.49 -10.90 7.10
C VAL A 89 1.97 -12.26 7.49
N ARG A 90 0.80 -12.29 8.11
CA ARG A 90 0.07 -13.52 8.39
C ARG A 90 -1.18 -13.59 7.52
N PHE A 91 -1.37 -14.73 6.87
CA PHE A 91 -2.64 -15.07 6.27
C PHE A 91 -3.65 -15.39 7.37
N THR A 92 -4.60 -14.51 7.52
CA THR A 92 -5.76 -14.67 8.38
C THR A 92 -7.01 -14.36 7.56
N ASP A 93 -8.11 -14.03 8.18
CA ASP A 93 -9.25 -13.43 7.48
C ASP A 93 -8.88 -12.00 7.04
N GLY A 94 -8.36 -11.89 5.84
CA GLY A 94 -7.55 -10.77 5.38
C GLY A 94 -6.12 -10.84 5.93
N ASN A 95 -5.14 -10.40 5.16
CA ASN A 95 -3.75 -10.41 5.60
C ASN A 95 -3.52 -9.34 6.67
N THR A 96 -2.69 -9.66 7.65
CA THR A 96 -2.35 -8.78 8.76
C THR A 96 -0.84 -8.61 8.87
N ILE A 97 -0.40 -7.41 9.22
CA ILE A 97 1.01 -7.08 9.42
C ILE A 97 1.40 -7.30 10.88
N TRP A 98 2.51 -7.95 11.07
CA TRP A 98 3.09 -8.32 12.36
C TRP A 98 4.52 -7.82 12.47
N GLY A 99 4.95 -7.56 13.68
CA GLY A 99 6.33 -7.27 14.01
C GLY A 99 6.82 -8.17 15.13
N ARG A 100 8.13 -8.48 15.13
CA ARG A 100 8.75 -9.29 16.16
C ARG A 100 10.17 -8.85 16.42
N LYS A 101 10.56 -8.74 17.70
CA LYS A 101 11.92 -8.47 18.08
C LYS A 101 12.80 -9.66 17.76
N MET A 102 14.01 -9.42 17.27
CA MET A 102 15.00 -10.46 17.00
C MET A 102 16.13 -10.41 18.03
N LYS A 103 16.64 -11.56 18.41
CA LYS A 103 17.85 -11.71 19.23
C LYS A 103 19.10 -11.59 18.37
N ASN A 104 19.06 -12.17 17.19
CA ASN A 104 20.07 -12.12 16.16
C ASN A 104 19.39 -12.43 14.79
N PRO A 105 20.09 -12.37 13.65
CA PRO A 105 19.48 -12.62 12.35
C PRO A 105 18.78 -13.97 12.17
N ALA A 106 19.09 -14.97 12.98
CA ALA A 106 18.52 -16.31 12.87
C ALA A 106 17.50 -16.65 13.98
N GLU A 107 17.37 -15.82 15.01
CA GLU A 107 16.56 -16.12 16.18
C GLU A 107 15.70 -14.92 16.62
N PHE A 108 14.48 -15.20 17.02
CA PHE A 108 13.59 -14.22 17.63
C PHE A 108 13.81 -14.05 19.14
N ALA A 109 13.45 -12.87 19.63
CA ALA A 109 13.38 -12.54 21.06
C ALA A 109 11.94 -12.08 21.37
N GLY A 110 11.21 -12.88 22.10
CA GLY A 110 9.83 -12.59 22.50
C GLY A 110 8.77 -12.99 21.47
N GLU A 111 7.52 -12.66 21.77
CA GLU A 111 6.36 -13.04 20.98
C GLU A 111 6.10 -12.04 19.84
N PRO A 112 5.50 -12.51 18.73
CA PRO A 112 5.09 -11.61 17.65
C PRO A 112 3.92 -10.71 18.09
N VAL A 113 3.95 -9.46 17.63
CA VAL A 113 2.92 -8.45 17.87
C VAL A 113 2.14 -8.22 16.58
N CYS A 114 0.82 -8.36 16.63
CA CYS A 114 -0.05 -7.93 15.54
C CYS A 114 -0.09 -6.39 15.53
N LEU A 115 0.35 -5.79 14.44
CA LEU A 115 0.40 -4.34 14.31
C LEU A 115 -0.92 -3.80 13.77
N PHE A 116 -1.35 -4.27 12.61
CA PHE A 116 -2.62 -3.87 12.02
C PHE A 116 -3.10 -4.79 10.89
N ALA A 117 -4.36 -4.61 10.51
CA ALA A 117 -4.99 -5.17 9.33
C ALA A 117 -5.45 -4.03 8.40
N SER A 118 -5.96 -4.37 7.21
CA SER A 118 -6.63 -3.40 6.34
C SER A 118 -7.83 -2.79 7.04
N LEU A 119 -8.03 -1.48 6.86
CA LEU A 119 -9.21 -0.77 7.38
C LEU A 119 -10.41 -1.03 6.47
N PRO A 120 -11.51 -1.57 7.01
CA PRO A 120 -12.73 -1.76 6.23
C PRO A 120 -13.30 -0.41 5.76
N ASP A 121 -14.00 -0.45 4.63
CA ASP A 121 -14.67 0.70 4.03
C ASP A 121 -13.73 1.89 3.71
N THR A 122 -12.47 1.58 3.41
CA THR A 122 -11.45 2.55 2.99
C THR A 122 -10.79 2.13 1.68
N TRP A 123 -9.86 2.95 1.19
CA TRP A 123 -9.03 2.62 0.04
C TRP A 123 -8.29 1.26 0.18
N GLU A 124 -8.09 0.80 1.41
CA GLU A 124 -7.37 -0.45 1.70
C GLU A 124 -8.19 -1.71 1.40
N THR A 125 -9.49 -1.58 1.22
CA THR A 125 -10.40 -2.72 1.10
C THR A 125 -11.37 -2.61 -0.08
N MET A 126 -11.02 -1.84 -1.10
CA MET A 126 -11.85 -1.66 -2.29
C MET A 126 -12.06 -2.98 -3.05
N ASP A 127 -11.03 -3.81 -3.14
CA ASP A 127 -11.07 -5.08 -3.88
C ASP A 127 -10.93 -6.28 -2.94
N ASN A 128 -10.05 -6.19 -1.95
CA ASN A 128 -9.78 -7.30 -1.06
C ASN A 128 -9.17 -6.79 0.25
N ARG A 129 -9.29 -7.58 1.31
CA ARG A 129 -8.74 -7.32 2.64
C ARG A 129 -7.29 -7.80 2.73
N VAL A 130 -6.39 -7.09 2.05
CA VAL A 130 -4.96 -7.40 2.04
C VAL A 130 -4.18 -6.23 2.62
N ALA A 131 -3.30 -6.52 3.57
CA ALA A 131 -2.23 -5.62 4.01
C ALA A 131 -0.94 -6.45 4.07
N GLU A 132 0.04 -6.14 3.20
CA GLU A 132 1.22 -6.98 3.03
C GLU A 132 2.45 -6.19 2.58
N GLY A 133 3.60 -6.86 2.41
CA GLY A 133 4.84 -6.25 1.97
C GLY A 133 5.37 -5.17 2.92
N PRO A 134 5.45 -5.39 4.24
CA PRO A 134 5.89 -4.37 5.18
C PRO A 134 7.34 -3.95 4.93
N TRP A 135 7.59 -2.66 4.97
CA TRP A 135 8.93 -2.10 4.94
C TRP A 135 9.03 -0.94 5.90
N VAL A 136 10.03 -0.96 6.80
CA VAL A 136 10.16 0.03 7.87
C VAL A 136 11.42 0.85 7.73
N MET A 137 11.29 2.13 7.99
CA MET A 137 12.40 3.06 8.13
C MET A 137 12.21 3.95 9.36
N LYS A 138 13.32 4.48 9.87
CA LYS A 138 13.32 5.54 10.88
C LYS A 138 13.76 6.86 10.24
N TYR A 139 13.04 7.92 10.53
CA TYR A 139 13.38 9.26 10.10
C TYR A 139 12.98 10.28 11.17
N ARG A 140 13.91 11.13 11.62
CA ARG A 140 13.68 12.17 12.65
C ARG A 140 13.00 11.61 13.91
N ASP A 141 13.54 10.53 14.45
CA ASP A 141 13.06 9.84 15.65
C ASP A 141 11.63 9.27 15.58
N ARG A 142 11.07 9.19 14.37
CA ARG A 142 9.79 8.54 14.07
C ARG A 142 10.02 7.32 13.20
N TYR A 143 9.17 6.32 13.35
CA TYR A 143 9.16 5.10 12.53
C TYR A 143 8.03 5.16 11.54
N TYR A 144 8.33 4.76 10.31
CA TYR A 144 7.39 4.72 9.19
C TYR A 144 7.36 3.32 8.63
N LEU A 145 6.19 2.70 8.65
CA LEU A 145 5.96 1.39 8.04
C LEU A 145 5.16 1.59 6.76
N MET A 146 5.79 1.29 5.63
CA MET A 146 5.12 1.19 4.34
C MET A 146 4.53 -0.21 4.17
N TYR A 147 3.36 -0.29 3.58
CA TYR A 147 2.67 -1.54 3.30
C TYR A 147 1.83 -1.39 2.04
N ASN A 148 1.54 -2.51 1.40
CA ASN A 148 0.62 -2.55 0.28
C ASN A 148 -0.75 -3.04 0.75
N ALA A 149 -1.80 -2.50 0.15
CA ALA A 149 -3.17 -2.90 0.42
C ALA A 149 -3.98 -3.08 -0.87
N ASN A 150 -5.13 -3.71 -0.76
CA ASN A 150 -5.97 -4.21 -1.85
C ASN A 150 -5.42 -5.45 -2.57
N HIS A 151 -5.78 -5.67 -3.83
CA HIS A 151 -5.48 -6.88 -4.57
C HIS A 151 -4.45 -6.65 -5.66
N THR A 152 -3.59 -7.66 -5.86
CA THR A 152 -2.53 -7.65 -6.88
C THR A 152 -2.98 -8.09 -8.26
N SER A 153 -4.26 -8.47 -8.46
CA SER A 153 -4.68 -8.98 -9.76
C SER A 153 -4.69 -7.88 -10.81
N THR A 154 -4.23 -8.21 -12.00
CA THR A 154 -4.22 -7.31 -13.16
C THR A 154 -5.61 -6.88 -13.60
N GLU A 155 -6.64 -7.65 -13.24
CA GLU A 155 -8.03 -7.34 -13.57
C GLU A 155 -8.62 -6.27 -12.66
N TRP A 156 -8.08 -6.12 -11.43
CA TRP A 156 -8.67 -5.30 -10.38
C TRP A 156 -7.71 -4.28 -9.75
N GLY A 157 -6.58 -4.13 -10.31
CA GLY A 157 -5.48 -3.17 -10.25
C GLY A 157 -5.42 -2.07 -9.20
N ASN A 158 -6.00 -2.24 -8.01
CA ASN A 158 -5.96 -1.24 -6.96
C ASN A 158 -4.92 -1.52 -5.86
N TYR A 159 -3.84 -2.22 -6.19
CA TYR A 159 -2.75 -2.44 -5.26
C TYR A 159 -2.02 -1.13 -5.01
N GLN A 160 -2.09 -0.62 -3.79
CA GLN A 160 -1.67 0.72 -3.43
C GLN A 160 -0.73 0.68 -2.23
N LEU A 161 0.11 1.70 -2.08
CA LEU A 161 1.09 1.81 -1.01
C LEU A 161 0.58 2.77 0.07
N GLY A 162 0.40 2.26 1.28
CA GLY A 162 0.09 3.03 2.47
C GLY A 162 1.28 3.23 3.40
N VAL A 163 1.12 4.11 4.37
CA VAL A 163 2.10 4.38 5.42
C VAL A 163 1.40 4.46 6.77
N ALA A 164 2.00 3.82 7.77
CA ALA A 164 1.70 4.03 9.17
C ALA A 164 2.90 4.67 9.86
N GLU A 165 2.65 5.56 10.83
CA GLU A 165 3.68 6.25 11.60
C GLU A 165 3.62 5.81 13.07
N ALA A 166 4.76 5.69 13.75
CA ALA A 166 4.82 5.26 15.14
C ALA A 166 6.00 5.87 15.90
N ASP A 167 5.92 5.84 17.23
CA ASP A 167 6.99 6.31 18.13
C ASP A 167 8.02 5.22 18.43
N SER A 168 7.68 3.96 18.15
CA SER A 168 8.59 2.83 18.38
C SER A 168 8.38 1.72 17.36
N PRO A 169 9.37 0.81 17.17
CA PRO A 169 9.33 -0.20 16.11
C PRO A 169 8.12 -1.16 16.13
N LEU A 170 7.51 -1.39 17.27
CA LEU A 170 6.39 -2.32 17.42
C LEU A 170 5.07 -1.64 17.85
N SER A 171 4.98 -0.30 17.76
CA SER A 171 3.78 0.44 18.18
C SER A 171 2.89 0.91 17.01
N PHE A 172 3.11 0.40 15.82
CA PHE A 172 2.22 0.65 14.69
C PHE A 172 0.82 0.05 14.95
N GLN A 173 -0.22 0.77 14.58
CA GLN A 173 -1.59 0.33 14.71
C GLN A 173 -2.50 1.07 13.71
N ASN A 174 -3.73 0.60 13.55
CA ASN A 174 -4.67 1.20 12.59
C ASN A 174 -4.87 2.71 12.79
N GLY A 175 -4.85 3.20 14.01
CA GLY A 175 -5.00 4.64 14.31
C GLY A 175 -3.83 5.52 13.88
N ASN A 176 -2.71 4.92 13.52
CA ASN A 176 -1.49 5.62 13.10
C ASN A 176 -1.27 5.63 11.58
N LYS A 177 -2.17 5.01 10.82
CA LYS A 177 -2.10 4.99 9.37
C LYS A 177 -2.45 6.35 8.77
N TYR A 178 -1.80 6.67 7.68
CA TYR A 178 -2.26 7.75 6.82
C TYR A 178 -3.57 7.33 6.15
N SER A 179 -4.50 8.23 6.08
CA SER A 179 -5.84 7.98 5.58
C SER A 179 -5.93 7.89 4.06
N TYR A 180 -4.82 8.09 3.37
CA TYR A 180 -4.70 8.01 1.91
C TYR A 180 -3.44 7.24 1.52
N PRO A 181 -3.41 6.59 0.35
CA PRO A 181 -2.22 5.94 -0.15
C PRO A 181 -1.17 6.98 -0.58
N VAL A 182 0.10 6.70 -0.31
CA VAL A 182 1.20 7.56 -0.78
C VAL A 182 1.55 7.30 -2.24
N VAL A 183 1.23 6.09 -2.73
CA VAL A 183 1.26 5.74 -4.15
C VAL A 183 0.00 4.95 -4.45
N ASN A 184 -0.75 5.41 -5.43
CA ASN A 184 -1.96 4.73 -5.89
C ASN A 184 -1.82 4.29 -7.35
N SER A 185 -2.73 3.43 -7.76
CA SER A 185 -2.77 2.84 -9.11
C SER A 185 -3.40 3.74 -10.17
N ASN A 186 -3.32 5.04 -10.06
CA ASN A 186 -3.98 6.02 -10.94
C ASN A 186 -5.52 5.95 -10.98
N GLN A 187 -6.12 5.21 -10.07
CA GLN A 187 -7.57 5.09 -10.00
C GLN A 187 -8.10 5.97 -8.86
N ILE A 188 -8.75 7.02 -9.26
CA ILE A 188 -9.76 7.79 -8.52
C ILE A 188 -9.37 8.23 -7.12
N LEU A 189 -8.62 9.25 -7.10
CA LEU A 189 -8.29 10.06 -5.94
C LEU A 189 -9.48 10.59 -5.15
N LEU A 190 -10.62 10.71 -5.76
CA LEU A 190 -11.78 11.36 -5.14
C LEU A 190 -12.58 10.41 -4.25
N GLU A 191 -12.69 9.14 -4.60
CA GLU A 191 -13.36 8.14 -3.75
C GLU A 191 -12.48 7.74 -2.56
N GLU A 192 -11.19 7.65 -2.74
CA GLU A 192 -10.24 7.31 -1.67
C GLU A 192 -10.17 8.37 -0.58
N ASN A 193 -10.27 9.64 -0.95
CA ASN A 193 -10.32 10.75 0.01
C ASN A 193 -11.69 10.97 0.64
N TYR A 194 -12.72 10.23 0.23
CA TYR A 194 -14.07 10.39 0.76
C TYR A 194 -14.13 10.18 2.28
N VAL A 195 -13.44 9.19 2.79
CA VAL A 195 -13.38 8.92 4.24
C VAL A 195 -12.68 10.04 4.98
N ASP A 196 -11.63 10.60 4.41
CA ASP A 196 -10.95 11.77 4.99
C ASP A 196 -11.82 13.01 4.96
N LEU A 197 -12.49 13.24 3.87
CA LEU A 197 -13.44 14.32 3.75
C LEU A 197 -14.53 14.22 4.81
N LEU A 198 -15.06 13.03 5.04
CA LEU A 198 -16.04 12.78 6.10
C LEU A 198 -15.47 12.98 7.49
N ARG A 199 -14.24 12.53 7.76
CA ARG A 199 -13.54 12.74 9.03
C ARG A 199 -13.40 14.22 9.39
N TYR A 200 -13.15 15.05 8.40
CA TYR A 200 -13.06 16.52 8.54
C TYR A 200 -14.39 17.24 8.37
N GLY A 201 -15.49 16.50 8.24
CA GLY A 201 -16.82 17.07 8.03
C GLY A 201 -16.99 17.70 6.65
N ILE A 202 -16.26 17.22 5.66
CA ILE A 202 -16.39 17.63 4.27
C ILE A 202 -17.38 16.69 3.58
N THR A 203 -18.45 17.24 3.03
CA THR A 203 -19.40 16.48 2.21
C THR A 203 -18.88 16.38 0.79
N TYR A 204 -18.72 15.18 0.30
CA TYR A 204 -18.27 14.92 -1.06
C TYR A 204 -19.44 14.43 -1.93
N GLU A 205 -19.61 15.06 -3.07
CA GLU A 205 -20.47 14.60 -4.16
C GLU A 205 -19.61 14.34 -5.39
N PRO A 206 -19.75 13.21 -6.10
CA PRO A 206 -18.90 12.89 -7.26
C PRO A 206 -19.14 13.80 -8.46
N LEU A 207 -20.17 14.62 -8.43
CA LEU A 207 -20.57 15.50 -9.51
C LEU A 207 -19.80 16.81 -9.52
N PHE A 208 -19.32 17.18 -10.68
CA PHE A 208 -18.72 18.48 -10.98
C PHE A 208 -19.65 19.27 -11.91
N ASP A 209 -19.65 20.56 -11.74
CA ASP A 209 -20.11 21.45 -12.82
C ASP A 209 -19.01 21.53 -13.86
N TYR A 210 -19.35 21.31 -15.13
CA TYR A 210 -18.37 21.39 -16.21
C TYR A 210 -18.92 22.08 -17.44
N THR A 211 -18.04 22.70 -18.19
CA THR A 211 -18.33 23.25 -19.51
C THR A 211 -17.15 23.05 -20.45
N GLU A 212 -17.46 22.85 -21.71
CA GLU A 212 -16.50 22.79 -22.80
C GLU A 212 -16.36 24.12 -23.54
N ASN A 213 -17.16 25.07 -23.18
CA ASN A 213 -17.14 26.44 -23.71
C ASN A 213 -16.35 27.35 -22.78
N ASN A 214 -15.50 28.20 -23.33
CA ASN A 214 -14.76 29.17 -22.52
C ASN A 214 -15.73 30.04 -21.72
N PRO A 215 -15.72 29.93 -20.38
CA PRO A 215 -16.66 30.67 -19.52
C PRO A 215 -16.32 32.14 -19.33
N GLY A 216 -15.24 32.61 -19.96
CA GLY A 216 -14.80 34.00 -19.85
C GLY A 216 -14.09 34.32 -18.54
N VAL A 217 -14.08 35.59 -18.21
CA VAL A 217 -13.41 36.12 -17.00
C VAL A 217 -14.28 35.93 -15.77
N GLY A 218 -13.67 35.55 -14.66
CA GLY A 218 -14.35 35.53 -13.35
C GLY A 218 -15.04 34.18 -13.00
N TRP A 219 -15.01 33.20 -13.87
CA TRP A 219 -15.64 31.89 -13.61
C TRP A 219 -15.08 31.19 -12.38
N MET A 220 -13.82 31.47 -11.97
CA MET A 220 -13.19 30.96 -10.78
C MET A 220 -13.65 31.62 -9.47
N LEU A 221 -14.36 32.72 -9.55
CA LEU A 221 -14.79 33.44 -8.36
C LEU A 221 -15.94 32.72 -7.64
N PRO A 222 -15.99 32.76 -6.30
CA PRO A 222 -17.04 32.06 -5.52
C PRO A 222 -18.46 32.53 -5.90
N VAL A 223 -18.62 33.77 -6.33
CA VAL A 223 -19.92 34.38 -6.71
C VAL A 223 -20.42 33.96 -8.09
N TYR A 224 -19.57 33.34 -8.90
CA TYR A 224 -19.94 32.91 -10.25
C TYR A 224 -21.04 31.87 -10.22
N GLN A 225 -22.09 32.07 -10.99
CA GLN A 225 -23.19 31.13 -11.12
C GLN A 225 -22.97 30.24 -12.36
N ALA A 226 -22.73 28.97 -12.14
CA ALA A 226 -22.54 27.97 -13.21
C ALA A 226 -23.87 27.29 -13.58
N SER A 227 -24.97 28.00 -13.59
CA SER A 227 -26.34 27.46 -13.77
C SER A 227 -26.57 26.81 -15.12
N ASP A 228 -25.81 27.19 -16.12
CA ASP A 228 -25.81 26.66 -17.49
C ASP A 228 -24.76 25.58 -17.75
N TRP A 229 -23.94 25.27 -16.75
CA TRP A 229 -22.94 24.23 -16.87
C TRP A 229 -23.59 22.85 -16.73
N LYS A 230 -23.00 21.88 -17.40
CA LYS A 230 -23.38 20.46 -17.27
C LYS A 230 -22.92 19.90 -15.93
N LYS A 231 -23.60 18.87 -15.47
CA LYS A 231 -23.15 18.02 -14.37
C LYS A 231 -22.46 16.78 -14.92
N GLY A 232 -21.31 16.43 -14.38
CA GLY A 232 -20.56 15.23 -14.77
C GLY A 232 -19.84 14.59 -13.60
N GLU A 233 -19.82 13.29 -13.60
CA GLU A 233 -19.05 12.53 -12.61
C GLU A 233 -17.55 12.67 -12.89
N CYS A 234 -16.75 12.62 -11.83
CA CYS A 234 -15.29 12.62 -11.91
C CYS A 234 -14.77 11.47 -12.79
N GLY A 235 -13.59 11.64 -13.34
CA GLY A 235 -13.05 10.75 -14.37
C GLY A 235 -13.31 11.31 -15.77
N PHE A 236 -13.01 12.59 -15.97
CA PHE A 236 -13.17 13.25 -17.26
C PHE A 236 -12.12 12.78 -18.26
N SER A 237 -12.55 12.32 -19.45
CA SER A 237 -11.66 11.90 -20.53
C SER A 237 -12.12 12.39 -21.89
N SER A 238 -11.19 12.76 -22.74
CA SER A 238 -11.45 13.15 -24.12
C SER A 238 -11.17 12.05 -25.15
N LYS A 239 -10.63 10.92 -24.72
CA LYS A 239 -10.25 9.79 -25.62
C LYS A 239 -10.56 8.47 -24.94
N GLU A 240 -10.97 7.52 -25.78
CA GLU A 240 -10.96 6.12 -25.37
C GLU A 240 -9.53 5.68 -25.16
N ILE A 241 -9.10 5.52 -23.92
CA ILE A 241 -7.75 5.04 -23.61
C ILE A 241 -7.79 3.51 -23.67
N LYS A 242 -7.44 2.96 -24.82
CA LYS A 242 -7.28 1.51 -24.98
C LYS A 242 -6.20 1.00 -24.04
N GLY A 243 -6.54 0.06 -23.18
CA GLY A 243 -5.63 -0.52 -22.20
C GLY A 243 -5.46 0.30 -20.91
N SER A 244 -6.26 1.35 -20.72
CA SER A 244 -6.35 2.03 -19.44
C SER A 244 -7.03 1.13 -18.41
N THR A 245 -6.38 0.98 -17.26
CA THR A 245 -6.96 0.33 -16.08
C THR A 245 -7.95 1.25 -15.33
N THR A 246 -8.20 2.45 -15.83
CA THR A 246 -9.17 3.38 -15.26
C THR A 246 -10.58 2.83 -15.43
N ARG A 247 -11.11 2.27 -14.36
CA ARG A 247 -12.45 1.65 -14.30
C ARG A 247 -13.59 2.66 -14.26
N HIS A 248 -13.30 3.93 -14.04
CA HIS A 248 -14.30 4.96 -13.89
C HIS A 248 -14.02 6.16 -14.80
N LEU A 249 -14.42 6.00 -16.05
CA LEU A 249 -14.66 7.14 -16.91
C LEU A 249 -16.08 7.64 -16.60
N GLY A 250 -16.18 8.65 -15.76
CA GLY A 250 -17.47 9.23 -15.38
C GLY A 250 -18.04 10.10 -16.48
N THR A 251 -17.21 10.94 -17.10
CA THR A 251 -17.69 11.94 -18.07
C THR A 251 -16.77 12.06 -19.28
N TRP A 252 -17.39 11.96 -20.47
CA TRP A 252 -16.71 12.23 -21.73
C TRP A 252 -16.84 13.68 -22.14
N TRP A 253 -15.74 14.23 -22.68
CA TRP A 253 -15.70 15.56 -23.26
C TRP A 253 -14.93 15.55 -24.59
N THR A 254 -15.20 16.48 -25.49
CA THR A 254 -14.72 16.44 -26.86
C THR A 254 -13.97 17.69 -27.33
N SER A 255 -14.05 18.75 -26.56
CA SER A 255 -13.39 20.02 -26.90
C SER A 255 -11.89 20.01 -26.55
N PRO A 256 -11.09 20.95 -27.09
CA PRO A 256 -9.69 21.10 -26.72
C PRO A 256 -9.46 21.50 -25.26
N SER A 257 -10.46 22.03 -24.58
CA SER A 257 -10.37 22.52 -23.22
C SER A 257 -11.62 22.16 -22.43
N LEU A 258 -11.43 21.90 -21.15
CA LEU A 258 -12.49 21.59 -20.19
C LEU A 258 -12.33 22.49 -18.98
N TRP A 259 -13.42 23.11 -18.56
CA TRP A 259 -13.49 23.86 -17.32
C TRP A 259 -14.33 23.09 -16.32
N LEU A 260 -13.76 22.89 -15.14
CA LEU A 260 -14.37 22.15 -14.04
C LEU A 260 -14.56 23.07 -12.84
N ARG A 261 -15.68 22.92 -12.17
CA ARG A 261 -15.96 23.66 -10.94
C ARG A 261 -16.56 22.71 -9.91
N LYS A 262 -16.05 22.80 -8.70
CA LYS A 262 -16.53 22.02 -7.57
C LYS A 262 -16.62 22.89 -6.34
N SER A 263 -17.76 22.85 -5.68
CA SER A 263 -17.94 23.42 -4.34
C SER A 263 -18.08 22.31 -3.33
N PHE A 264 -17.47 22.46 -2.19
CA PHE A 264 -17.59 21.52 -1.07
C PHE A 264 -17.64 22.30 0.25
N PHE A 265 -18.27 21.69 1.23
CA PHE A 265 -18.40 22.29 2.55
C PHE A 265 -17.37 21.69 3.49
N VAL A 266 -16.69 22.54 4.25
CA VAL A 266 -15.73 22.14 5.27
C VAL A 266 -16.33 22.46 6.64
N GLY A 267 -16.77 21.43 7.35
CA GLY A 267 -17.46 21.57 8.65
C GLY A 267 -16.56 21.90 9.84
N LYS A 268 -15.23 21.84 9.66
CA LYS A 268 -14.22 22.15 10.69
C LYS A 268 -13.09 22.95 10.08
N GLN A 269 -12.40 23.72 10.93
CA GLN A 269 -11.18 24.39 10.49
C GLN A 269 -10.11 23.32 10.17
N VAL A 270 -9.59 23.33 8.94
CA VAL A 270 -8.54 22.43 8.45
C VAL A 270 -7.26 23.26 8.33
N GLY A 271 -6.18 22.77 8.95
CA GLY A 271 -4.90 23.49 8.94
C GLY A 271 -4.22 23.46 7.57
N ASN A 272 -4.31 22.34 6.86
CA ASN A 272 -3.77 22.18 5.51
C ASN A 272 -4.79 21.43 4.65
N LEU A 273 -5.26 22.08 3.61
CA LEU A 273 -6.08 21.48 2.58
C LEU A 273 -5.22 21.28 1.34
N ALA A 274 -5.14 20.06 0.84
CA ALA A 274 -4.41 19.74 -0.37
C ALA A 274 -5.37 19.16 -1.40
N LEU A 275 -5.23 19.64 -2.65
CA LEU A 275 -5.90 19.04 -3.80
C LEU A 275 -4.89 18.26 -4.61
N ARG A 276 -5.17 16.98 -4.84
CA ARG A 276 -4.38 16.15 -5.75
C ARG A 276 -5.15 16.00 -7.05
N VAL A 277 -4.49 16.29 -8.16
CA VAL A 277 -5.07 16.20 -9.51
C VAL A 277 -4.19 15.30 -10.36
N ALA A 278 -4.78 14.24 -10.89
CA ALA A 278 -4.17 13.45 -11.96
C ALA A 278 -4.65 14.02 -13.31
N HIS A 279 -3.71 14.36 -14.18
CA HIS A 279 -4.02 14.92 -15.50
C HIS A 279 -2.94 14.55 -16.51
N ASP A 280 -3.32 14.56 -17.77
CA ASP A 280 -2.43 14.27 -18.88
C ASP A 280 -2.43 15.48 -19.87
N GLY A 281 -1.96 16.60 -19.47
CA GLY A 281 -1.96 17.83 -20.25
C GLY A 281 -1.78 19.05 -19.37
N ASP A 282 -1.94 20.24 -19.93
CA ASP A 282 -1.84 21.47 -19.18
C ASP A 282 -3.04 21.65 -18.24
N THR A 283 -2.78 21.82 -16.95
CA THR A 283 -3.81 22.02 -15.93
C THR A 283 -3.53 23.30 -15.15
N LYS A 284 -4.59 24.08 -14.90
CA LYS A 284 -4.54 25.26 -14.02
C LYS A 284 -5.58 25.10 -12.93
N ILE A 285 -5.17 25.33 -11.69
CA ILE A 285 -6.03 25.29 -10.50
C ILE A 285 -6.11 26.71 -9.92
N TYR A 286 -7.30 27.12 -9.53
CA TYR A 286 -7.57 28.46 -9.03
C TYR A 286 -8.18 28.43 -7.63
#